data_18c1fda61c6a3093789b49325abb6c4e
#
_entry.id   18c1fda61c6a3093789b49325abb6c4e
#
_cell.length_a   1.000
_cell.length_b   1.000
_cell.length_c   1.000
_cell.angle_alpha   90.00
_cell.angle_beta   90.00
_cell.angle_gamma   90.00
#
_symmetry.space_group_name_H-M   'P 1'
#
loop_
_entity.id
_entity.type
_entity.pdbx_description
1 polymer ?
#
loop_
_entity_poly.entity_id
_entity_poly.type
_entity_poly.pdbx_seq_one_letter_code
_entity_poly.pdbx_strand_id
1 'polypeptide(L)'
;MPVMEGKAVLFKEFGGVDAFPICLDTTDTEEIIKAVKYIAPCFGGINLEDIASPKCFEVEARLEKELDIPVFHDDQHGTAVVVTAALLNALKVVGKKINEIHVVLNGPGSAGTAIIKMLLATGVKNIIACDENGILYKDRGVGIKDHKKMLCDITNLEDKRGTLADALVGADVFIGVSVAGALKPEMIKTMAKDPIVFAMANPNPEIMYDEAMAAGVK
;
A
#
# COMPACT_ATOMS: atom_id res chain seq x y z
N MET A 1 1.80 5.70 21.58
CA MET A 1 0.95 4.85 22.48
C MET A 1 -0.49 4.68 21.95
N PRO A 2 -1.33 5.71 21.68
CA PRO A 2 -2.75 5.48 21.33
C PRO A 2 -2.98 4.53 20.16
N VAL A 3 -2.16 4.61 19.10
CA VAL A 3 -2.21 3.67 17.96
C VAL A 3 -1.92 2.24 18.42
N MET A 4 -0.89 2.04 19.22
CA MET A 4 -0.48 0.72 19.71
C MET A 4 -1.49 0.11 20.68
N GLU A 5 -2.10 0.93 21.53
CA GLU A 5 -3.21 0.49 22.40
C GLU A 5 -4.43 0.08 21.58
N GLY A 6 -4.79 0.85 20.56
CA GLY A 6 -5.84 0.49 19.60
C GLY A 6 -5.55 -0.83 18.88
N LYS A 7 -4.32 -1.05 18.41
CA LYS A 7 -3.90 -2.33 17.83
C LYS A 7 -4.05 -3.49 18.82
N ALA A 8 -3.62 -3.32 20.07
CA ALA A 8 -3.76 -4.36 21.08
C ALA A 8 -5.23 -4.77 21.31
N VAL A 9 -6.14 -3.79 21.36
CA VAL A 9 -7.58 -4.05 21.46
C VAL A 9 -8.10 -4.83 20.26
N LEU A 10 -7.72 -4.44 19.02
CA LEU A 10 -8.16 -5.11 17.80
C LEU A 10 -7.61 -6.54 17.69
N PHE A 11 -6.35 -6.76 18.06
CA PHE A 11 -5.77 -8.11 18.13
C PHE A 11 -6.56 -9.01 19.10
N LYS A 12 -6.94 -8.47 20.27
CA LYS A 12 -7.74 -9.22 21.24
C LYS A 12 -9.14 -9.50 20.73
N GLU A 13 -9.86 -8.47 20.27
CA GLU A 13 -11.27 -8.56 19.88
C GLU A 13 -11.47 -9.45 18.64
N PHE A 14 -10.66 -9.29 17.61
CA PHE A 14 -10.84 -10.00 16.34
C PHE A 14 -9.95 -11.23 16.17
N GLY A 15 -8.79 -11.26 16.79
CA GLY A 15 -7.83 -12.36 16.67
C GLY A 15 -7.79 -13.29 17.87
N GLY A 16 -8.37 -12.89 19.02
CA GLY A 16 -8.25 -13.62 20.30
C GLY A 16 -6.81 -13.65 20.84
N VAL A 17 -5.93 -12.78 20.34
CA VAL A 17 -4.51 -12.72 20.67
C VAL A 17 -4.26 -11.62 21.69
N ASP A 18 -3.48 -11.92 22.72
CA ASP A 18 -3.00 -10.91 23.66
C ASP A 18 -1.81 -10.16 23.05
N ALA A 19 -1.94 -8.85 22.87
CA ALA A 19 -0.91 -7.99 22.34
C ALA A 19 -0.47 -6.95 23.38
N PHE A 20 0.84 -6.72 23.46
CA PHE A 20 1.45 -5.79 24.39
C PHE A 20 2.04 -4.60 23.63
N PRO A 21 1.51 -3.37 23.82
CA PRO A 21 2.02 -2.19 23.16
C PRO A 21 3.40 -1.81 23.70
N ILE A 22 4.40 -1.73 22.83
CA ILE A 22 5.77 -1.33 23.16
C ILE A 22 6.18 -0.21 22.22
N CYS A 23 6.43 0.97 22.76
CA CYS A 23 6.96 2.11 22.02
C CYS A 23 8.44 2.30 22.34
N LEU A 24 9.27 2.39 21.30
CA LEU A 24 10.70 2.63 21.41
C LEU A 24 10.98 4.12 21.22
N ASP A 25 11.85 4.68 22.06
CA ASP A 25 12.32 6.07 21.93
C ASP A 25 13.56 6.14 21.02
N THR A 26 13.41 5.63 19.81
CA THR A 26 14.44 5.67 18.78
C THR A 26 13.86 5.56 17.38
N THR A 27 14.55 6.13 16.41
CA THR A 27 14.28 5.96 14.97
C THR A 27 15.46 5.31 14.23
N ASP A 28 16.48 4.87 14.95
CA ASP A 28 17.64 4.18 14.38
C ASP A 28 17.32 2.72 14.06
N THR A 29 17.66 2.29 12.85
CA THR A 29 17.36 0.93 12.35
C THR A 29 18.02 -0.15 13.21
N GLU A 30 19.29 0.03 13.58
CA GLU A 30 20.02 -0.98 14.35
C GLU A 30 19.51 -1.07 15.80
N GLU A 31 19.14 0.07 16.38
CA GLU A 31 18.58 0.10 17.74
C GLU A 31 17.20 -0.56 17.77
N ILE A 32 16.34 -0.30 16.77
CA ILE A 32 15.03 -0.96 16.64
C ILE A 32 15.21 -2.47 16.55
N ILE A 33 16.04 -2.96 15.62
CA ILE A 33 16.29 -4.40 15.42
C ILE A 33 16.80 -5.03 16.70
N LYS A 34 17.76 -4.40 17.36
CA LYS A 34 18.37 -4.88 18.60
C LYS A 34 17.36 -4.95 19.74
N ALA A 35 16.53 -3.91 19.91
CA ALA A 35 15.48 -3.88 20.92
C ALA A 35 14.46 -5.01 20.71
N VAL A 36 13.96 -5.18 19.48
CA VAL A 36 13.02 -6.24 19.14
C VAL A 36 13.62 -7.63 19.42
N LYS A 37 14.89 -7.87 19.07
CA LYS A 37 15.57 -9.14 19.34
C LYS A 37 15.69 -9.43 20.84
N TYR A 38 15.87 -8.41 21.67
CA TYR A 38 15.96 -8.60 23.12
C TYR A 38 14.63 -8.97 23.77
N ILE A 39 13.52 -8.48 23.26
CA ILE A 39 12.19 -8.77 23.78
C ILE A 39 11.54 -9.98 23.13
N ALA A 40 11.97 -10.37 21.94
CA ALA A 40 11.37 -11.47 21.15
C ALA A 40 11.18 -12.77 21.93
N PRO A 41 12.06 -13.22 22.85
CA PRO A 41 11.85 -14.43 23.63
C PRO A 41 10.57 -14.46 24.49
N CYS A 42 9.96 -13.29 24.71
CA CYS A 42 8.70 -13.18 25.48
C CYS A 42 7.45 -13.36 24.64
N PHE A 43 7.58 -13.40 23.30
CA PHE A 43 6.45 -13.30 22.38
C PHE A 43 6.40 -14.43 21.35
N GLY A 44 5.19 -14.74 20.88
CA GLY A 44 4.97 -15.66 19.77
C GLY A 44 4.97 -14.99 18.39
N GLY A 45 5.06 -13.66 18.31
CA GLY A 45 5.14 -12.89 17.08
C GLY A 45 5.35 -11.40 17.36
N ILE A 46 5.79 -10.67 16.35
CA ILE A 46 6.05 -9.22 16.43
C ILE A 46 5.26 -8.52 15.32
N ASN A 47 4.40 -7.57 15.70
CA ASN A 47 3.81 -6.60 14.79
C ASN A 47 4.60 -5.31 14.83
N LEU A 48 5.23 -4.96 13.71
CA LEU A 48 5.88 -3.67 13.52
C LEU A 48 4.85 -2.64 13.06
N GLU A 49 4.90 -1.44 13.61
CA GLU A 49 3.95 -0.37 13.34
C GLU A 49 4.67 0.98 13.31
N ASP A 50 4.21 1.89 12.45
CA ASP A 50 4.67 3.28 12.36
C ASP A 50 6.19 3.46 12.09
N ILE A 51 6.83 2.48 11.46
CA ILE A 51 8.23 2.62 11.03
C ILE A 51 8.25 3.21 9.61
N ALA A 52 8.81 4.41 9.48
CA ALA A 52 8.80 5.13 8.21
C ALA A 52 9.60 4.44 7.10
N SER A 53 9.08 4.50 5.85
CA SER A 53 9.82 4.10 4.65
C SER A 53 11.04 5.04 4.43
N PRO A 54 12.22 4.53 3.99
CA PRO A 54 12.50 3.14 3.58
C PRO A 54 12.96 2.20 4.71
N LYS A 55 13.18 2.69 5.93
CA LYS A 55 13.72 1.92 7.06
C LYS A 55 12.88 0.68 7.39
N CYS A 56 11.55 0.79 7.28
CA CYS A 56 10.63 -0.32 7.57
C CYS A 56 10.95 -1.58 6.75
N PHE A 57 11.38 -1.45 5.51
CA PHE A 57 11.72 -2.60 4.65
C PHE A 57 12.95 -3.36 5.19
N GLU A 58 13.97 -2.63 5.63
CA GLU A 58 15.18 -3.22 6.18
C GLU A 58 14.93 -3.86 7.54
N VAL A 59 14.22 -3.15 8.44
CA VAL A 59 13.89 -3.65 9.78
C VAL A 59 13.12 -4.96 9.70
N GLU A 60 12.06 -4.99 8.90
CA GLU A 60 11.25 -6.20 8.74
C GLU A 60 12.05 -7.36 8.13
N ALA A 61 12.69 -7.15 6.98
CA ALA A 61 13.44 -8.21 6.29
C ALA A 61 14.56 -8.81 7.13
N ARG A 62 15.21 -8.01 7.97
CA ARG A 62 16.26 -8.50 8.87
C ARG A 62 15.67 -9.26 10.05
N LEU A 63 14.60 -8.75 10.67
CA LEU A 63 13.96 -9.42 11.80
C LEU A 63 13.32 -10.75 11.37
N GLU A 64 12.67 -10.81 10.21
CA GLU A 64 12.15 -12.07 9.65
C GLU A 64 13.24 -13.12 9.47
N LYS A 65 14.43 -12.71 9.07
CA LYS A 65 15.57 -13.62 8.87
C LYS A 65 16.28 -14.02 10.16
N GLU A 66 16.28 -13.13 11.16
CA GLU A 66 17.08 -13.28 12.38
C GLU A 66 16.29 -13.82 13.57
N LEU A 67 14.95 -13.93 13.47
CA LEU A 67 14.07 -14.45 14.51
C LEU A 67 13.34 -15.71 14.02
N ASP A 68 13.07 -16.63 14.96
CA ASP A 68 12.31 -17.88 14.71
C ASP A 68 10.80 -17.70 14.91
N ILE A 69 10.34 -16.48 15.18
CA ILE A 69 8.92 -16.13 15.35
C ILE A 69 8.46 -15.24 14.19
N PRO A 70 7.17 -15.23 13.83
CA PRO A 70 6.64 -14.35 12.80
C PRO A 70 6.91 -12.87 13.12
N VAL A 71 7.41 -12.14 12.13
CA VAL A 71 7.53 -10.68 12.15
C VAL A 71 6.68 -10.12 11.02
N PHE A 72 5.92 -9.08 11.30
CA PHE A 72 4.95 -8.53 10.38
C PHE A 72 4.91 -7.00 10.53
N HIS A 73 4.95 -6.29 9.40
CA HIS A 73 4.78 -4.83 9.38
C HIS A 73 3.41 -4.48 8.82
N ASP A 74 2.51 -4.01 9.68
CA ASP A 74 1.10 -3.82 9.31
C ASP A 74 0.88 -2.74 8.25
N ASP A 75 1.59 -1.61 8.33
CA ASP A 75 1.52 -0.54 7.33
C ASP A 75 1.92 -1.00 5.91
N GLN A 76 2.63 -2.11 5.81
CA GLN A 76 2.93 -2.75 4.52
C GLN A 76 1.88 -3.82 4.19
N HIS A 77 1.90 -4.90 4.95
CA HIS A 77 1.22 -6.15 4.59
C HIS A 77 -0.26 -6.15 4.97
N GLY A 78 -0.64 -5.53 6.11
CA GLY A 78 -2.04 -5.43 6.51
C GLY A 78 -2.86 -4.66 5.48
N THR A 79 -2.38 -3.50 5.07
CA THR A 79 -3.01 -2.70 4.02
C THR A 79 -3.07 -3.46 2.69
N ALA A 80 -1.99 -4.16 2.31
CA ALA A 80 -1.97 -4.94 1.07
C ALA A 80 -2.97 -6.10 1.08
N VAL A 81 -3.13 -6.79 2.21
CA VAL A 81 -4.11 -7.88 2.38
C VAL A 81 -5.54 -7.37 2.19
N VAL A 82 -5.92 -6.30 2.91
CA VAL A 82 -7.30 -5.79 2.84
C VAL A 82 -7.63 -5.20 1.47
N VAL A 83 -6.69 -4.52 0.83
CA VAL A 83 -6.86 -3.97 -0.53
C VAL A 83 -7.02 -5.09 -1.55
N THR A 84 -6.20 -6.13 -1.47
CA THR A 84 -6.30 -7.28 -2.38
C THR A 84 -7.64 -8.00 -2.20
N ALA A 85 -8.07 -8.23 -0.95
CA ALA A 85 -9.36 -8.83 -0.66
C ALA A 85 -10.54 -7.98 -1.20
N ALA A 86 -10.47 -6.67 -1.00
CA ALA A 86 -11.46 -5.73 -1.53
C ALA A 86 -11.49 -5.76 -3.06
N LEU A 87 -10.33 -5.74 -3.73
CA LEU A 87 -10.24 -5.79 -5.20
C LEU A 87 -10.85 -7.08 -5.75
N LEU A 88 -10.50 -8.24 -5.18
CA LEU A 88 -11.05 -9.53 -5.62
C LEU A 88 -12.59 -9.56 -5.55
N ASN A 89 -13.18 -8.92 -4.55
CA ASN A 89 -14.63 -8.83 -4.42
C ASN A 89 -15.24 -7.74 -5.32
N ALA A 90 -14.61 -6.58 -5.46
CA ALA A 90 -15.07 -5.53 -6.37
C ALA A 90 -15.07 -6.01 -7.82
N LEU A 91 -14.08 -6.79 -8.23
CA LEU A 91 -14.04 -7.38 -9.59
C LEU A 91 -15.24 -8.29 -9.86
N LYS A 92 -15.73 -9.04 -8.87
CA LYS A 92 -16.97 -9.84 -9.01
C LYS A 92 -18.19 -8.95 -9.24
N VAL A 93 -18.26 -7.81 -8.55
CA VAL A 93 -19.38 -6.85 -8.65
C VAL A 93 -19.44 -6.24 -10.05
N VAL A 94 -18.29 -5.85 -10.61
CA VAL A 94 -18.22 -5.21 -11.93
C VAL A 94 -18.02 -6.20 -13.08
N GLY A 95 -17.86 -7.49 -12.81
CA GLY A 95 -17.70 -8.54 -13.83
C GLY A 95 -16.38 -8.48 -14.60
N LYS A 96 -15.31 -7.94 -13.99
CA LYS A 96 -13.97 -7.84 -14.61
C LYS A 96 -13.06 -8.97 -14.13
N LYS A 97 -12.09 -9.35 -14.99
CA LYS A 97 -11.11 -10.39 -14.65
C LYS A 97 -9.79 -9.76 -14.21
N ILE A 98 -9.19 -10.32 -13.17
CA ILE A 98 -7.98 -9.80 -12.53
C ILE A 98 -6.78 -9.67 -13.47
N ASN A 99 -6.65 -10.54 -14.44
CA ASN A 99 -5.54 -10.54 -15.40
C ASN A 99 -5.76 -9.62 -16.62
N GLU A 100 -6.92 -8.97 -16.71
CA GLU A 100 -7.29 -8.10 -17.82
C GLU A 100 -7.38 -6.62 -17.40
N ILE A 101 -7.41 -6.33 -16.09
CA ILE A 101 -7.54 -4.98 -15.55
C ILE A 101 -6.25 -4.16 -15.64
N HIS A 102 -6.42 -2.85 -15.80
CA HIS A 102 -5.37 -1.85 -15.66
C HIS A 102 -5.52 -1.14 -14.31
N VAL A 103 -4.51 -1.25 -13.47
CA VAL A 103 -4.50 -0.67 -12.12
C VAL A 103 -3.57 0.54 -12.09
N VAL A 104 -4.04 1.66 -11.55
CA VAL A 104 -3.22 2.82 -11.21
C VAL A 104 -3.12 2.93 -9.70
N LEU A 105 -1.91 2.88 -9.17
CA LEU A 105 -1.62 3.08 -7.75
C LEU A 105 -0.94 4.42 -7.53
N ASN A 106 -1.51 5.27 -6.69
CA ASN A 106 -0.93 6.56 -6.30
C ASN A 106 -0.43 6.53 -4.86
N GLY A 107 0.87 6.79 -4.67
CA GLY A 107 1.55 6.74 -3.37
C GLY A 107 2.37 5.46 -3.15
N PRO A 108 3.48 5.25 -3.89
CA PRO A 108 4.32 4.05 -3.81
C PRO A 108 5.29 4.11 -2.62
N GLY A 109 4.75 4.37 -1.43
CA GLY A 109 5.45 4.25 -0.14
C GLY A 109 5.47 2.80 0.37
N SER A 110 5.49 2.61 1.71
CA SER A 110 5.47 1.26 2.31
C SER A 110 4.24 0.45 1.89
N ALA A 111 3.05 0.98 2.16
CA ALA A 111 1.79 0.32 1.78
C ALA A 111 1.68 0.12 0.27
N GLY A 112 1.92 1.16 -0.53
CA GLY A 112 1.82 1.08 -1.99
C GLY A 112 2.76 0.06 -2.61
N THR A 113 3.99 -0.05 -2.10
CA THR A 113 4.95 -1.06 -2.55
C THR A 113 4.46 -2.48 -2.25
N ALA A 114 3.94 -2.72 -1.06
CA ALA A 114 3.41 -4.03 -0.66
C ALA A 114 2.15 -4.40 -1.46
N ILE A 115 1.25 -3.42 -1.68
CA ILE A 115 0.05 -3.62 -2.53
C ILE A 115 0.46 -4.03 -3.93
N ILE A 116 1.38 -3.32 -4.58
CA ILE A 116 1.85 -3.66 -5.94
C ILE A 116 2.36 -5.09 -6.00
N LYS A 117 3.25 -5.48 -5.08
CA LYS A 117 3.82 -6.83 -5.03
C LYS A 117 2.72 -7.89 -4.86
N MET A 118 1.78 -7.67 -3.96
CA MET A 118 0.69 -8.61 -3.69
C MET A 118 -0.27 -8.73 -4.88
N LEU A 119 -0.61 -7.62 -5.53
CA LEU A 119 -1.46 -7.62 -6.73
C LEU A 119 -0.80 -8.36 -7.89
N LEU A 120 0.49 -8.15 -8.13
CA LEU A 120 1.24 -8.90 -9.14
C LEU A 120 1.25 -10.41 -8.83
N ALA A 121 1.49 -10.79 -7.57
CA ALA A 121 1.45 -12.19 -7.13
C ALA A 121 0.03 -12.80 -7.25
N THR A 122 -1.01 -11.99 -7.15
CA THR A 122 -2.42 -12.43 -7.29
C THR A 122 -2.85 -12.54 -8.77
N GLY A 123 -2.05 -12.02 -9.71
CA GLY A 123 -2.29 -12.18 -11.15
C GLY A 123 -2.68 -10.91 -11.90
N VAL A 124 -2.62 -9.74 -11.27
CA VAL A 124 -2.70 -8.45 -11.99
C VAL A 124 -1.47 -8.30 -12.87
N LYS A 125 -1.66 -7.95 -14.14
CA LYS A 125 -0.55 -7.84 -15.11
C LYS A 125 -0.15 -6.39 -15.39
N ASN A 126 -1.11 -5.48 -15.37
CA ASN A 126 -0.91 -4.10 -15.79
C ASN A 126 -1.10 -3.16 -14.59
N ILE A 127 0.01 -2.71 -14.03
CA ILE A 127 0.03 -1.74 -12.92
C ILE A 127 0.87 -0.54 -13.35
N ILE A 128 0.34 0.67 -13.17
CA ILE A 128 1.08 1.92 -13.25
C ILE A 128 1.15 2.51 -11.84
N ALA A 129 2.35 2.77 -11.34
CA ALA A 129 2.56 3.46 -10.08
C ALA A 129 2.84 4.95 -10.33
N CYS A 130 2.23 5.81 -9.51
CA CYS A 130 2.40 7.27 -9.55
C CYS A 130 2.83 7.80 -8.19
N ASP A 131 3.69 8.81 -8.19
CA ASP A 131 4.02 9.62 -7.02
C ASP A 131 3.76 11.11 -7.29
N GLU A 132 4.26 12.00 -6.42
CA GLU A 132 4.13 13.45 -6.54
C GLU A 132 4.69 14.04 -7.85
N ASN A 133 5.54 13.30 -8.53
CA ASN A 133 6.15 13.71 -9.82
C ASN A 133 5.48 13.00 -11.03
N GLY A 134 4.37 12.28 -10.81
CA GLY A 134 3.64 11.54 -11.85
C GLY A 134 4.04 10.07 -11.96
N ILE A 135 3.90 9.51 -13.15
CA ILE A 135 4.13 8.10 -13.44
C ILE A 135 5.57 7.69 -13.13
N LEU A 136 5.74 6.54 -12.46
CA LEU A 136 7.04 5.88 -12.32
C LEU A 136 7.40 5.16 -13.63
N TYR A 137 8.59 5.41 -14.15
CA TYR A 137 9.15 4.73 -15.33
C TYR A 137 10.65 4.55 -15.19
N LYS A 138 11.22 3.67 -15.99
CA LYS A 138 12.68 3.47 -16.03
C LYS A 138 13.38 4.77 -16.41
N ASP A 139 14.50 5.04 -15.76
CA ASP A 139 15.35 6.23 -16.04
C ASP A 139 14.68 7.59 -15.79
N ARG A 140 13.58 7.67 -15.05
CA ARG A 140 12.95 8.95 -14.69
C ARG A 140 13.90 9.91 -14.00
N GLY A 141 14.84 9.39 -13.20
CA GLY A 141 15.86 10.16 -12.50
C GLY A 141 15.32 10.97 -11.30
N VAL A 142 14.33 11.80 -11.51
CA VAL A 142 13.76 12.68 -10.47
C VAL A 142 12.91 11.89 -9.48
N GLY A 143 13.21 12.04 -8.18
CA GLY A 143 12.42 11.44 -7.08
C GLY A 143 12.51 9.92 -6.98
N ILE A 144 13.39 9.27 -7.75
CA ILE A 144 13.58 7.82 -7.67
C ILE A 144 14.56 7.47 -6.56
N LYS A 145 14.03 7.03 -5.43
CA LYS A 145 14.78 6.38 -4.35
C LYS A 145 14.91 4.87 -4.63
N ASP A 146 15.81 4.19 -3.94
CA ASP A 146 16.15 2.79 -4.24
C ASP A 146 14.94 1.83 -4.24
N HIS A 147 14.01 1.96 -3.29
CA HIS A 147 12.79 1.15 -3.29
C HIS A 147 11.87 1.42 -4.51
N LYS A 148 11.87 2.67 -5.05
CA LYS A 148 11.10 3.01 -6.25
C LYS A 148 11.75 2.48 -7.54
N LYS A 149 13.09 2.27 -7.57
CA LYS A 149 13.76 1.66 -8.73
C LYS A 149 13.20 0.28 -9.02
N MET A 150 13.07 -0.55 -8.00
CA MET A 150 12.48 -1.88 -8.14
C MET A 150 11.04 -1.80 -8.67
N LEU A 151 10.25 -0.82 -8.25
CA LEU A 151 8.89 -0.62 -8.78
C LEU A 151 8.90 -0.25 -10.27
N CYS A 152 9.85 0.58 -10.72
CA CYS A 152 10.00 0.90 -12.14
C CYS A 152 10.31 -0.33 -13.02
N ASP A 153 10.91 -1.39 -12.43
CA ASP A 153 11.22 -2.62 -13.17
C ASP A 153 10.01 -3.55 -13.30
N ILE A 154 9.09 -3.53 -12.33
CA ILE A 154 7.96 -4.47 -12.25
C ILE A 154 6.60 -3.84 -12.58
N THR A 155 6.53 -2.53 -12.77
CA THR A 155 5.31 -1.80 -13.16
C THR A 155 5.54 -1.05 -14.46
N ASN A 156 4.45 -0.50 -15.03
CA ASN A 156 4.51 0.37 -16.21
C ASN A 156 5.35 -0.25 -17.35
N LEU A 157 5.04 -1.49 -17.72
CA LEU A 157 5.80 -2.25 -18.74
C LEU A 157 5.79 -1.61 -20.13
N GLU A 158 4.85 -0.69 -20.38
CA GLU A 158 4.72 0.07 -21.64
C GLU A 158 5.53 1.38 -21.65
N ASP A 159 6.30 1.66 -20.58
CA ASP A 159 7.08 2.90 -20.39
C ASP A 159 6.23 4.19 -20.61
N LYS A 160 4.98 4.19 -20.16
CA LYS A 160 4.12 5.39 -20.18
C LYS A 160 4.73 6.49 -19.34
N ARG A 161 4.56 7.74 -19.79
CA ARG A 161 5.06 8.93 -19.10
C ARG A 161 3.92 9.92 -18.94
N GLY A 162 3.98 10.75 -17.91
CA GLY A 162 2.96 11.75 -17.65
C GLY A 162 2.57 11.88 -16.19
N THR A 163 1.43 12.49 -15.96
CA THR A 163 0.84 12.77 -14.66
C THR A 163 -0.06 11.61 -14.19
N LEU A 164 -0.62 11.73 -12.99
CA LEU A 164 -1.67 10.83 -12.52
C LEU A 164 -2.89 10.81 -13.46
N ALA A 165 -3.27 11.98 -14.00
CA ALA A 165 -4.38 12.08 -14.94
C ALA A 165 -4.13 11.27 -16.22
N ASP A 166 -2.91 11.31 -16.74
CA ASP A 166 -2.52 10.54 -17.93
C ASP A 166 -2.53 9.02 -17.64
N ALA A 167 -2.13 8.62 -16.44
CA ALA A 167 -2.16 7.22 -16.01
C ALA A 167 -3.58 6.66 -15.95
N LEU A 168 -4.54 7.48 -15.53
CA LEU A 168 -5.94 7.08 -15.31
C LEU A 168 -6.75 6.91 -16.59
N VAL A 169 -6.28 7.43 -17.72
CA VAL A 169 -6.99 7.24 -19.00
C VAL A 169 -7.12 5.75 -19.33
N GLY A 170 -8.35 5.25 -19.34
CA GLY A 170 -8.66 3.84 -19.62
C GLY A 170 -8.33 2.86 -18.47
N ALA A 171 -7.95 3.34 -17.29
CA ALA A 171 -7.70 2.48 -16.14
C ALA A 171 -9.00 1.92 -15.56
N ASP A 172 -8.97 0.66 -15.12
CA ASP A 172 -10.10 -0.01 -14.48
C ASP A 172 -10.17 0.26 -12.98
N VAL A 173 -9.01 0.44 -12.35
CA VAL A 173 -8.90 0.52 -10.90
C VAL A 173 -7.94 1.65 -10.51
N PHE A 174 -8.38 2.51 -9.59
CA PHE A 174 -7.51 3.44 -8.86
C PHE A 174 -7.34 2.95 -7.42
N ILE A 175 -6.10 2.95 -6.95
CA ILE A 175 -5.74 2.66 -5.55
C ILE A 175 -4.91 3.83 -5.03
N GLY A 176 -5.46 4.58 -4.08
CA GLY A 176 -4.82 5.73 -3.44
C GLY A 176 -4.35 5.40 -2.02
N VAL A 177 -3.06 5.59 -1.77
CA VAL A 177 -2.42 5.55 -0.44
C VAL A 177 -1.46 6.75 -0.32
N SER A 178 -1.95 7.92 -0.69
CA SER A 178 -1.17 9.13 -0.91
C SER A 178 -1.62 10.30 -0.04
N VAL A 179 -2.24 11.30 -0.64
CA VAL A 179 -2.69 12.52 0.05
C VAL A 179 -4.10 12.90 -0.34
N ALA A 180 -4.78 13.59 0.57
CA ALA A 180 -6.14 14.08 0.36
C ALA A 180 -6.29 14.88 -0.95
N GLY A 181 -7.39 14.63 -1.66
CA GLY A 181 -7.75 15.40 -2.85
C GLY A 181 -6.87 15.17 -4.08
N ALA A 182 -6.03 14.14 -4.09
CA ALA A 182 -5.17 13.82 -5.23
C ALA A 182 -5.95 13.33 -6.47
N LEU A 183 -7.08 12.65 -6.25
CA LEU A 183 -7.97 12.20 -7.33
C LEU A 183 -9.09 13.22 -7.57
N LYS A 184 -9.26 13.65 -8.82
CA LYS A 184 -10.29 14.61 -9.20
C LYS A 184 -11.42 13.92 -9.97
N PRO A 185 -12.68 14.43 -9.87
CA PRO A 185 -13.83 13.85 -10.61
C PRO A 185 -13.62 13.75 -12.11
N GLU A 186 -12.94 14.72 -12.72
CA GLU A 186 -12.62 14.72 -14.14
C GLU A 186 -11.66 13.59 -14.54
N MET A 187 -10.77 13.16 -13.66
CA MET A 187 -9.88 12.02 -13.91
C MET A 187 -10.66 10.71 -13.91
N ILE A 188 -11.64 10.56 -13.01
CA ILE A 188 -12.51 9.36 -12.96
C ILE A 188 -13.28 9.19 -14.28
N LYS A 189 -13.75 10.28 -14.87
CA LYS A 189 -14.49 10.26 -16.14
C LYS A 189 -13.66 9.76 -17.34
N THR A 190 -12.34 9.74 -17.22
CA THR A 190 -11.44 9.19 -18.25
C THR A 190 -11.12 7.72 -18.05
N MET A 191 -11.49 7.15 -16.91
CA MET A 191 -11.28 5.74 -16.61
C MET A 191 -12.16 4.84 -17.48
N ALA A 192 -11.89 3.56 -17.44
CA ALA A 192 -12.69 2.54 -18.13
C ALA A 192 -14.12 2.49 -17.56
N LYS A 193 -15.03 1.85 -18.31
CA LYS A 193 -16.40 1.61 -17.86
C LYS A 193 -16.42 0.86 -16.52
N ASP A 194 -17.33 1.22 -15.63
CA ASP A 194 -17.50 0.66 -14.29
C ASP A 194 -16.17 0.65 -13.49
N PRO A 195 -15.57 1.86 -13.25
CA PRO A 195 -14.29 1.96 -12.57
C PRO A 195 -14.41 1.64 -11.08
N ILE A 196 -13.35 1.05 -10.52
CA ILE A 196 -13.19 0.79 -9.08
C ILE A 196 -12.23 1.83 -8.50
N VAL A 197 -12.62 2.45 -7.38
CA VAL A 197 -11.81 3.45 -6.69
C VAL A 197 -11.65 3.08 -5.22
N PHE A 198 -10.41 2.89 -4.79
CA PHE A 198 -10.01 2.74 -3.38
C PHE A 198 -9.18 3.96 -2.97
N ALA A 199 -9.84 4.95 -2.39
CA ALA A 199 -9.22 6.18 -1.90
C ALA A 199 -8.98 6.07 -0.39
N MET A 200 -7.76 5.78 0.03
CA MET A 200 -7.43 5.35 1.40
C MET A 200 -6.50 6.29 2.14
N ALA A 201 -6.23 7.49 1.61
CA ALA A 201 -5.47 8.49 2.34
C ALA A 201 -6.19 8.87 3.65
N ASN A 202 -5.42 9.05 4.71
CA ASN A 202 -5.92 9.31 6.06
C ASN A 202 -5.39 10.65 6.57
N PRO A 203 -6.20 11.53 7.22
CA PRO A 203 -7.61 11.33 7.62
C PRO A 203 -8.63 11.62 6.49
N ASN A 204 -8.24 12.32 5.45
CA ASN A 204 -9.12 12.61 4.32
C ASN A 204 -8.65 11.83 3.08
N PRO A 205 -9.56 11.16 2.35
CA PRO A 205 -9.21 10.35 1.18
C PRO A 205 -8.78 11.21 -0.01
N GLU A 206 -8.22 10.56 -1.05
CA GLU A 206 -7.86 11.19 -2.32
C GLU A 206 -9.06 11.83 -3.02
N ILE A 207 -10.27 11.29 -2.81
CA ILE A 207 -11.55 11.85 -3.24
C ILE A 207 -12.62 11.46 -2.23
N MET A 208 -13.57 12.34 -1.97
CA MET A 208 -14.70 12.02 -1.10
C MET A 208 -15.69 11.08 -1.79
N TYR A 209 -16.37 10.25 -1.00
CA TYR A 209 -17.31 9.24 -1.52
C TYR A 209 -18.37 9.83 -2.45
N ASP A 210 -19.03 10.92 -2.04
CA ASP A 210 -20.10 11.53 -2.81
C ASP A 210 -19.61 12.10 -4.15
N GLU A 211 -18.40 12.66 -4.17
CA GLU A 211 -17.76 13.16 -5.41
C GLU A 211 -17.41 12.02 -6.37
N ALA A 212 -16.89 10.91 -5.83
CA ALA A 212 -16.54 9.73 -6.61
C ALA A 212 -17.79 9.09 -7.23
N MET A 213 -18.87 8.95 -6.45
CA MET A 213 -20.14 8.41 -6.94
C MET A 213 -20.77 9.31 -8.00
N ALA A 214 -20.73 10.64 -7.82
CA ALA A 214 -21.20 11.61 -8.81
C ALA A 214 -20.38 11.57 -10.12
N ALA A 215 -19.11 11.17 -10.05
CA ALA A 215 -18.24 11.00 -11.20
C ALA A 215 -18.44 9.66 -11.94
N GLY A 216 -19.23 8.73 -11.42
CA GLY A 216 -19.61 7.47 -12.07
C GLY A 216 -18.86 6.23 -11.61
N VAL A 217 -18.28 6.25 -10.40
CA VAL A 217 -17.69 5.05 -9.75
C VAL A 217 -18.78 4.04 -9.43
N LYS A 218 -18.42 2.78 -9.45
CA LYS A 218 -19.26 1.65 -9.02
C LYS A 218 -18.92 1.20 -7.62
#